data_24ef0b7f96c29c93722e6ffb5dface3a
#
_entry.id   24ef0b7f96c29c93722e6ffb5dface3a
#
_cell.length_a   1.000
_cell.length_b   1.000
_cell.length_c   1.000
_cell.angle_alpha   90.00
_cell.angle_beta   90.00
_cell.angle_gamma   90.00
#
_symmetry.space_group_name_H-M   'P 1'
#
loop_
_entity.id
_entity.type
_entity.pdbx_description
1 polymer ?
#
loop_
_entity_poly.entity_id
_entity_poly.type
_entity_poly.pdbx_seq_one_letter_code
_entity_poly.pdbx_strand_id
1 'polypeptide(L)' 'MSIAAINARNQFKGKIIDIVTGPVVSEVVVGTPLGSVTSVVTTRSINELGLGIGSDVVALVKSTEVAIAKL' A
#
# COMPACT_ATOMS: atom_id res chain seq x y z
N MET A 1 10.22 -8.84 7.93
CA MET A 1 9.15 -8.89 8.94
C MET A 1 7.86 -9.33 8.27
N SER A 2 7.11 -10.21 8.88
CA SER A 2 5.83 -10.67 8.36
C SER A 2 4.69 -10.26 9.29
N ILE A 3 3.50 -10.14 8.72
CA ILE A 3 2.30 -9.84 9.49
C ILE A 3 1.86 -11.11 10.21
N ALA A 4 1.70 -11.05 11.52
CA ALA A 4 1.32 -12.21 12.32
C ALA A 4 -0.17 -12.57 12.14
N ALA A 5 -1.06 -11.56 12.06
CA ALA A 5 -2.50 -11.79 11.92
C ALA A 5 -3.16 -10.58 11.25
N ILE A 6 -3.92 -10.85 10.19
CA ILE A 6 -4.69 -9.83 9.45
C ILE A 6 -5.84 -10.52 8.72
N ASN A 7 -6.96 -9.84 8.59
CA ASN A 7 -8.13 -10.36 7.90
C ASN A 7 -8.19 -10.02 6.40
N ALA A 8 -7.19 -9.34 5.85
CA ALA A 8 -7.08 -9.11 4.42
C ALA A 8 -6.41 -10.31 3.75
N ARG A 9 -7.05 -10.85 2.72
CA ARG A 9 -6.53 -12.03 2.02
C ARG A 9 -5.55 -11.69 0.91
N ASN A 10 -5.66 -10.50 0.34
CA ASN A 10 -4.77 -10.05 -0.72
C ASN A 10 -3.63 -9.24 -0.10
N GLN A 11 -2.44 -9.83 -0.06
CA GLN A 11 -1.27 -9.26 0.57
C GLN A 11 -0.14 -9.23 -0.45
N PHE A 12 0.36 -8.03 -0.76
CA PHE A 12 1.40 -7.83 -1.77
C PHE A 12 2.62 -7.17 -1.12
N LYS A 13 3.65 -7.96 -0.89
CA LYS A 13 4.90 -7.47 -0.34
C LYS A 13 5.65 -6.65 -1.39
N GLY A 14 6.17 -5.51 -0.99
CA GLY A 14 6.91 -4.65 -1.90
C GLY A 14 7.59 -3.48 -1.20
N LYS A 15 7.99 -2.52 -2.00
CA LYS A 15 8.64 -1.29 -1.51
C LYS A 15 7.89 -0.08 -2.02
N ILE A 16 7.87 0.97 -1.23
CA ILE A 16 7.33 2.25 -1.67
C ILE A 16 8.27 2.84 -2.72
N ILE A 17 7.73 3.13 -3.91
CA ILE A 17 8.49 3.68 -5.03
C ILE A 17 8.14 5.12 -5.34
N ASP A 18 7.00 5.61 -4.83
CA ASP A 18 6.59 7.01 -4.98
C ASP A 18 5.62 7.41 -3.87
N ILE A 19 5.66 8.69 -3.49
CA ILE A 19 4.73 9.30 -2.54
C ILE A 19 4.39 10.69 -3.06
N VAL A 20 3.10 10.94 -3.27
CA VAL A 20 2.59 12.28 -3.56
C VAL A 20 1.92 12.81 -2.30
N THR A 21 2.60 13.73 -1.63
CA THR A 21 2.17 14.23 -0.33
C THR A 21 1.15 15.34 -0.46
N GLY A 22 0.01 15.17 0.21
CA GLY A 22 -0.99 16.22 0.39
C GLY A 22 -1.09 16.65 1.85
N PRO A 23 -1.85 17.72 2.15
CA PRO A 23 -1.96 18.22 3.52
C PRO A 23 -2.77 17.29 4.43
N VAL A 24 -3.72 16.54 3.90
CA VAL A 24 -4.59 15.63 4.67
C VAL A 24 -4.39 14.19 4.24
N VAL A 25 -4.44 13.95 2.93
CA VAL A 25 -4.23 12.61 2.34
C VAL A 25 -3.03 12.64 1.42
N SER A 26 -2.42 11.47 1.27
CA SER A 26 -1.27 11.28 0.38
C SER A 26 -1.48 10.02 -0.44
N GLU A 27 -0.89 10.01 -1.63
CA GLU A 27 -0.89 8.84 -2.50
C GLU A 27 0.45 8.13 -2.34
N VAL A 28 0.39 6.83 -2.12
CA VAL A 28 1.57 5.96 -1.98
C VAL A 28 1.53 4.92 -3.08
N VAL A 29 2.62 4.77 -3.80
CA VAL A 29 2.75 3.73 -4.82
C VAL A 29 3.71 2.67 -4.32
N VAL A 30 3.23 1.44 -4.26
CA VAL A 30 4.02 0.28 -3.83
C VAL A 30 4.41 -0.53 -5.06
N GLY A 31 5.70 -0.69 -5.28
CA GLY A 31 6.22 -1.58 -6.32
C GLY A 31 6.26 -3.02 -5.80
N THR A 32 5.61 -3.93 -6.51
CA THR A 32 5.58 -5.35 -6.19
C THR A 32 6.08 -6.16 -7.39
N PRO A 33 6.42 -7.45 -7.22
CA PRO A 33 6.79 -8.31 -8.36
C PRO A 33 5.70 -8.43 -9.44
N LEU A 34 4.45 -8.17 -9.08
CA LEU A 34 3.31 -8.28 -10.00
C LEU A 34 2.89 -6.93 -10.59
N GLY A 35 3.60 -5.87 -10.27
CA GLY A 35 3.26 -4.52 -10.71
C GLY A 35 3.10 -3.56 -9.54
N SER A 36 2.67 -2.35 -9.81
CA SER A 36 2.50 -1.33 -8.76
C SER A 36 1.08 -1.33 -8.22
N VAL A 37 0.97 -1.07 -6.91
CA VAL A 37 -0.29 -0.90 -6.20
C VAL A 37 -0.32 0.51 -5.64
N THR A 38 -1.37 1.25 -5.98
CA THR A 38 -1.55 2.62 -5.51
C THR A 38 -2.51 2.65 -4.34
N SER A 39 -2.14 3.37 -3.30
CA SER A 39 -2.93 3.53 -2.08
C SER A 39 -3.08 5.00 -1.73
N VAL A 40 -4.27 5.38 -1.28
CA VAL A 40 -4.51 6.71 -0.69
C VAL A 40 -4.68 6.52 0.81
N VAL A 41 -3.80 7.13 1.57
CA VAL A 41 -3.80 7.06 3.03
C VAL A 41 -3.69 8.47 3.60
N THR A 42 -3.98 8.63 4.89
CA THR A 42 -3.79 9.93 5.52
C THR A 42 -2.30 10.25 5.59
N THR A 43 -1.97 11.51 5.41
CA THR A 43 -0.58 11.99 5.56
C THR A 43 -0.08 11.72 6.97
N ARG A 44 -0.97 11.81 7.96
CA ARG A 44 -0.67 11.45 9.35
C ARG A 44 -0.18 10.00 9.45
N SER A 45 -0.84 9.05 8.78
CA SER A 45 -0.44 7.64 8.80
C SER A 45 0.96 7.44 8.25
N ILE A 46 1.31 8.14 7.17
CA ILE A 46 2.65 8.08 6.60
C ILE A 46 3.68 8.54 7.64
N ASN A 47 3.40 9.65 8.32
CA ASN A 47 4.31 10.20 9.33
C ASN A 47 4.42 9.28 10.56
N GLU A 48 3.29 8.78 11.06
CA GLU A 48 3.27 7.90 12.23
C GLU A 48 3.98 6.58 11.99
N LEU A 49 3.84 6.02 10.79
CA LEU A 49 4.51 4.77 10.42
C LEU A 49 5.94 4.97 9.92
N GLY A 50 6.38 6.21 9.77
CA GLY A 50 7.72 6.51 9.29
C GLY A 50 7.98 6.03 7.86
N LEU A 51 6.98 6.10 6.99
CA LEU A 51 7.09 5.60 5.63
C LEU A 51 7.82 6.60 4.73
N GLY A 52 8.63 6.06 3.82
CA GLY A 52 9.34 6.84 2.81
C GLY A 52 9.65 5.99 1.59
N ILE A 53 10.23 6.60 0.57
CA ILE A 53 10.70 5.88 -0.61
C ILE A 53 11.68 4.79 -0.17
N GLY A 54 11.47 3.56 -0.64
CA GLY A 54 12.29 2.40 -0.29
C GLY A 54 11.83 1.65 0.96
N SER A 55 10.84 2.15 1.70
CA SER A 55 10.30 1.41 2.84
C SER A 55 9.73 0.06 2.42
N ASP A 56 10.06 -0.98 3.19
CA ASP A 56 9.46 -2.30 3.02
C ASP A 56 8.05 -2.29 3.59
N VAL A 57 7.08 -2.68 2.78
CA VAL A 57 5.67 -2.65 3.14
C VAL A 57 4.94 -3.86 2.59
N VAL A 58 3.72 -4.06 3.08
CA VAL A 58 2.75 -4.99 2.50
C VAL A 58 1.52 -4.20 2.12
N ALA A 59 1.16 -4.22 0.84
CA ALA A 59 -0.10 -3.66 0.40
C ALA A 59 -1.21 -4.67 0.67
N LEU A 60 -2.23 -4.25 1.42
CA LEU A 60 -3.35 -5.09 1.82
C LEU A 60 -4.60 -4.65 1.09
N VAL A 61 -5.27 -5.59 0.42
CA VAL A 61 -6.52 -5.29 -0.29
C VAL A 61 -7.59 -6.27 0.19
N LYS A 62 -8.63 -5.75 0.82
CA LYS A 62 -9.76 -6.60 1.21
C LYS A 62 -10.46 -7.16 -0.02
N SER A 63 -10.93 -8.39 0.07
CA SER A 63 -11.58 -9.08 -1.05
C SER A 63 -12.78 -8.31 -1.59
N THR A 64 -13.47 -7.56 -0.74
CA THR A 64 -14.61 -6.72 -1.12
C THR A 64 -14.23 -5.51 -1.98
N GLU A 65 -12.95 -5.16 -2.02
CA GLU A 65 -12.43 -3.99 -2.76
C GLU A 65 -11.80 -4.37 -4.10
N VAL A 66 -11.78 -5.66 -4.43
CA VAL A 66 -11.16 -6.12 -5.67
C VAL A 66 -12.22 -6.23 -6.76
N ALA A 67 -12.04 -5.44 -7.83
CA ALA A 67 -12.87 -5.50 -9.02
C ALA A 67 -12.29 -6.48 -10.03
N ILE A 68 -13.15 -7.07 -10.84
CA ILE A 68 -12.76 -8.03 -11.88
C ILE A 68 -13.13 -7.46 -13.24
N ALA A 69 -12.17 -7.48 -14.16
CA ALA A 69 -12.42 -7.15 -15.56
C ALA A 69 -12.24 -8.40 -16.41
N LYS A 70 -13.10 -8.54 -17.41
CA LYS A 70 -12.97 -9.63 -18.40
C LYS A 70 -12.13 -9.14 -19.57
N LEU A 71 -11.22 -9.98 -20.03
CA LEU A 71 -10.43 -9.72 -21.24
C LEU A 71 -11.18 -10.15 -22.50
#